data_85d024c961fe092c1ee81075c9c3756d
#
_entry.id   85d024c961fe092c1ee81075c9c3756d
#
_cell.length_a   1.000
_cell.length_b   1.000
_cell.length_c   1.000
_cell.angle_alpha   90.00
_cell.angle_beta   90.00
_cell.angle_gamma   90.00
#
_symmetry.space_group_name_H-M   'P 1'
#
loop_
_entity.id
_entity.type
_entity.pdbx_description
1 polymer ?
#
loop_
_entity_poly.entity_id
_entity_poly.type
_entity_poly.pdbx_seq_one_letter_code
_entity_poly.pdbx_strand_id
1 'polypeptide(L)'
;MLADGTELNVTDFGTGKNGIRKVKQIARKSSAEPRYGGVIQKIIDSFDVETALELGTSIGVGTMFMSRVNSKIKVTTVEGCPETYKFAKQEFAKRKIGNVTFINDNFDHLFDSNTLKGQKFDLILIDGNHTYEATLKYFNHIVKNHCGQKSIIVIDDINWSRDMFRAWKEISSLMPNSLRINLFRIGILFNGYNFPKEEIAAEIYKEGF
;
A
#
# COMPACT_ATOMS: atom_id res chain seq x y z
N MET A 1 0.76 -6.03 -18.80
CA MET A 1 1.07 -4.66 -18.39
C MET A 1 2.46 -4.19 -18.85
N LEU A 2 3.57 -4.91 -18.65
CA LEU A 2 4.92 -4.43 -19.01
C LEU A 2 5.14 -4.17 -20.52
N ALA A 3 4.36 -4.77 -21.40
CA ALA A 3 4.37 -4.55 -22.86
C ALA A 3 3.17 -3.73 -23.35
N ASP A 4 2.27 -3.31 -22.44
CA ASP A 4 1.02 -2.66 -22.78
C ASP A 4 1.26 -1.18 -23.17
N GLY A 5 0.86 -0.84 -24.39
CA GLY A 5 1.02 0.51 -24.94
C GLY A 5 -0.18 1.43 -24.71
N THR A 6 -1.23 0.95 -24.03
CA THR A 6 -2.43 1.76 -23.74
C THR A 6 -2.06 3.06 -23.05
N GLU A 7 -2.62 4.16 -23.53
CA GLU A 7 -2.44 5.50 -22.96
C GLU A 7 -3.58 5.81 -21.99
N LEU A 8 -3.23 6.29 -20.80
CA LEU A 8 -4.17 6.71 -19.76
C LEU A 8 -3.92 8.18 -19.44
N ASN A 9 -4.99 8.95 -19.29
CA ASN A 9 -4.92 10.34 -18.80
C ASN A 9 -4.89 10.31 -17.27
N VAL A 10 -3.68 10.35 -16.70
CA VAL A 10 -3.47 10.17 -15.26
C VAL A 10 -3.64 11.49 -14.53
N THR A 11 -4.51 11.52 -13.54
CA THR A 11 -4.61 12.56 -12.53
C THR A 11 -3.78 12.13 -11.33
N ASP A 12 -2.70 12.84 -11.06
CA ASP A 12 -1.74 12.52 -9.99
C ASP A 12 -2.01 13.43 -8.78
N PHE A 13 -2.74 12.90 -7.81
CA PHE A 13 -3.11 13.64 -6.59
C PHE A 13 -1.94 13.84 -5.62
N GLY A 14 -0.85 13.08 -5.74
CA GLY A 14 0.32 13.21 -4.91
C GLY A 14 1.27 14.32 -5.39
N THR A 15 1.71 14.21 -6.66
CA THR A 15 2.69 15.16 -7.22
C THR A 15 2.03 16.32 -7.96
N GLY A 16 0.74 16.24 -8.26
CA GLY A 16 0.00 17.21 -9.08
C GLY A 16 0.38 17.19 -10.59
N LYS A 17 1.25 16.26 -11.01
CA LYS A 17 1.73 16.15 -12.39
C LYS A 17 0.79 15.30 -13.23
N ASN A 18 -0.30 15.92 -13.69
CA ASN A 18 -1.27 15.27 -14.57
C ASN A 18 -0.71 15.10 -15.98
N GLY A 19 -1.21 14.09 -16.71
CA GLY A 19 -0.86 13.90 -18.11
C GLY A 19 -1.04 12.48 -18.64
N ILE A 20 -0.82 12.34 -19.94
CA ILE A 20 -0.92 11.04 -20.62
C ILE A 20 0.30 10.19 -20.28
N ARG A 21 0.05 8.97 -19.80
CA ARG A 21 1.10 7.98 -19.48
C ARG A 21 0.75 6.63 -20.11
N LYS A 22 1.74 5.94 -20.64
CA LYS A 22 1.54 4.57 -21.15
C LYS A 22 1.56 3.56 -20.01
N VAL A 23 0.66 2.58 -20.04
CA VAL A 23 0.58 1.52 -19.03
C VAL A 23 1.93 0.87 -18.75
N LYS A 24 2.71 0.56 -19.81
CA LYS A 24 4.07 0.02 -19.65
C LYS A 24 5.03 0.93 -18.88
N GLN A 25 4.84 2.25 -18.95
CA GLN A 25 5.68 3.21 -18.21
C GLN A 25 5.27 3.26 -16.74
N ILE A 26 3.96 3.24 -16.46
CA ILE A 26 3.43 3.14 -15.10
C ILE A 26 3.89 1.81 -14.49
N ALA A 27 3.68 0.69 -15.20
CA ALA A 27 4.09 -0.64 -14.74
C ALA A 27 5.58 -0.75 -14.36
N ARG A 28 6.46 -0.04 -15.08
CA ARG A 28 7.90 -0.04 -14.78
C ARG A 28 8.28 0.83 -13.57
N LYS A 29 7.49 1.85 -13.26
CA LYS A 29 7.77 2.80 -12.17
C LYS A 29 7.06 2.44 -10.87
N SER A 30 5.79 2.03 -10.97
CA SER A 30 4.92 1.71 -9.85
C SER A 30 4.85 0.21 -9.56
N SER A 31 5.50 -0.61 -10.36
CA SER A 31 5.62 -1.98 -9.94
C SER A 31 6.49 -1.99 -8.69
N ALA A 32 5.86 -2.25 -7.57
CA ALA A 32 6.58 -2.83 -6.47
C ALA A 32 7.55 -3.82 -7.11
N GLU A 33 8.86 -3.59 -6.97
CA GLU A 33 9.82 -4.56 -7.48
C GLU A 33 9.32 -5.94 -7.04
N PRO A 34 9.38 -6.98 -7.85
CA PRO A 34 8.85 -8.31 -7.50
C PRO A 34 9.26 -8.78 -6.10
N ARG A 35 10.40 -8.28 -5.60
CA ARG A 35 10.89 -8.49 -4.24
C ARG A 35 9.94 -7.97 -3.16
N TYR A 36 9.41 -6.76 -3.31
CA TYR A 36 8.50 -6.17 -2.31
C TYR A 36 7.11 -6.80 -2.38
N GLY A 37 6.63 -7.11 -3.60
CA GLY A 37 5.44 -7.93 -3.77
C GLY A 37 5.56 -9.29 -3.09
N GLY A 38 6.73 -9.94 -3.20
CA GLY A 38 7.04 -11.19 -2.49
C GLY A 38 7.08 -11.04 -0.97
N VAL A 39 7.54 -9.90 -0.43
CA VAL A 39 7.50 -9.61 1.01
C VAL A 39 6.04 -9.51 1.48
N ILE A 40 5.20 -8.76 0.76
CA ILE A 40 3.77 -8.62 1.10
C ILE A 40 3.06 -9.98 1.05
N GLN A 41 3.35 -10.82 0.05
CA GLN A 41 2.81 -12.16 -0.03
C GLN A 41 3.22 -13.03 1.17
N LYS A 42 4.50 -12.99 1.57
CA LYS A 42 4.98 -13.69 2.76
C LYS A 42 4.30 -13.19 4.05
N ILE A 43 4.08 -11.88 4.18
CA ILE A 43 3.33 -11.32 5.31
C ILE A 43 1.92 -11.90 5.34
N ILE A 44 1.22 -11.90 4.22
CA ILE A 44 -0.15 -12.42 4.12
C ILE A 44 -0.21 -13.89 4.56
N ASP A 45 0.72 -14.71 4.08
CA ASP A 45 0.76 -16.13 4.42
C ASP A 45 1.20 -16.39 5.87
N SER A 46 2.21 -15.66 6.36
CA SER A 46 2.79 -15.93 7.68
C SER A 46 1.95 -15.42 8.85
N PHE A 47 1.07 -14.44 8.59
CA PHE A 47 0.22 -13.82 9.61
C PHE A 47 -1.26 -14.06 9.40
N ASP A 48 -1.64 -15.03 8.54
CA ASP A 48 -3.03 -15.41 8.26
C ASP A 48 -3.92 -14.20 7.94
N VAL A 49 -3.42 -13.28 7.10
CA VAL A 49 -4.13 -12.06 6.71
C VAL A 49 -5.36 -12.42 5.88
N GLU A 50 -6.54 -12.04 6.34
CA GLU A 50 -7.81 -12.26 5.63
C GLU A 50 -8.37 -10.99 4.99
N THR A 51 -8.02 -9.82 5.54
CA THR A 51 -8.51 -8.52 5.06
C THR A 51 -7.35 -7.56 4.80
N ALA A 52 -7.33 -6.94 3.62
CA ALA A 52 -6.32 -5.94 3.27
C ALA A 52 -6.95 -4.65 2.72
N LEU A 53 -6.39 -3.51 3.11
CA LEU A 53 -6.66 -2.19 2.54
C LEU A 53 -5.42 -1.70 1.80
N GLU A 54 -5.60 -1.23 0.58
CA GLU A 54 -4.58 -0.55 -0.22
C GLU A 54 -5.01 0.87 -0.55
N LEU A 55 -4.19 1.83 -0.19
CA LEU A 55 -4.32 3.23 -0.62
C LEU A 55 -3.33 3.47 -1.77
N GLY A 56 -3.83 3.50 -3.01
CA GLY A 56 -3.03 3.64 -4.22
C GLY A 56 -3.03 2.39 -5.10
N THR A 57 -4.15 2.11 -5.77
CA THR A 57 -4.26 0.99 -6.72
C THR A 57 -3.35 1.17 -7.93
N SER A 58 -3.25 2.40 -8.44
CA SER A 58 -2.61 2.67 -9.72
C SER A 58 -3.18 1.77 -10.84
N ILE A 59 -2.34 1.03 -11.57
CA ILE A 59 -2.78 0.04 -12.57
C ILE A 59 -3.01 -1.36 -11.97
N GLY A 60 -2.99 -1.52 -10.64
CA GLY A 60 -3.34 -2.74 -9.92
C GLY A 60 -2.23 -3.77 -9.76
N VAL A 61 -0.95 -3.37 -9.88
CA VAL A 61 0.16 -4.34 -9.73
C VAL A 61 0.29 -4.80 -8.27
N GLY A 62 0.31 -3.88 -7.29
CA GLY A 62 0.34 -4.19 -5.86
C GLY A 62 -0.87 -5.02 -5.44
N THR A 63 -2.06 -4.57 -5.83
CA THR A 63 -3.32 -5.27 -5.61
C THR A 63 -3.27 -6.72 -6.10
N MET A 64 -2.63 -6.96 -7.25
CA MET A 64 -2.52 -8.31 -7.83
C MET A 64 -1.62 -9.22 -7.00
N PHE A 65 -0.54 -8.71 -6.43
CA PHE A 65 0.30 -9.48 -5.52
C PHE A 65 -0.48 -9.91 -4.29
N MET A 66 -1.27 -9.02 -3.68
CA MET A 66 -2.07 -9.34 -2.50
C MET A 66 -3.20 -10.32 -2.82
N SER A 67 -3.98 -10.04 -3.86
CA SER A 67 -5.21 -10.80 -4.18
C SER A 67 -4.97 -12.24 -4.64
N ARG A 68 -3.74 -12.59 -5.01
CA ARG A 68 -3.40 -13.92 -5.56
C ARG A 68 -2.68 -14.83 -4.59
N VAL A 69 -2.45 -14.41 -3.36
CA VAL A 69 -1.78 -15.24 -2.34
C VAL A 69 -2.63 -16.47 -2.02
N ASN A 70 -3.87 -16.24 -1.65
CA ASN A 70 -4.82 -17.30 -1.37
C ASN A 70 -6.27 -16.84 -1.67
N SER A 71 -7.23 -17.77 -1.67
CA SER A 71 -8.63 -17.47 -1.98
C SER A 71 -9.42 -16.83 -0.82
N LYS A 72 -8.86 -16.80 0.39
CA LYS A 72 -9.53 -16.27 1.59
C LYS A 72 -9.40 -14.76 1.71
N ILE A 73 -8.28 -14.20 1.24
CA ILE A 73 -8.02 -12.77 1.38
C ILE A 73 -9.06 -11.94 0.63
N LYS A 74 -9.56 -10.91 1.29
CA LYS A 74 -10.41 -9.85 0.70
C LYS A 74 -9.62 -8.56 0.66
N VAL A 75 -9.40 -8.03 -0.52
CA VAL A 75 -8.65 -6.79 -0.72
C VAL A 75 -9.61 -5.65 -1.05
N THR A 76 -9.55 -4.57 -0.28
CA THR A 76 -10.17 -3.30 -0.63
C THR A 76 -9.07 -2.37 -1.13
N THR A 77 -9.21 -1.82 -2.34
CA THR A 77 -8.21 -0.93 -2.92
C THR A 77 -8.85 0.37 -3.39
N VAL A 78 -8.14 1.47 -3.17
CA VAL A 78 -8.64 2.83 -3.42
C VAL A 78 -7.74 3.53 -4.42
N GLU A 79 -8.34 4.13 -5.44
CA GLU A 79 -7.65 4.87 -6.50
C GLU A 79 -8.35 6.18 -6.80
N GLY A 80 -7.61 7.29 -6.71
CA GLY A 80 -8.15 8.62 -6.99
C GLY A 80 -8.35 8.90 -8.48
N CYS A 81 -7.43 8.44 -9.33
CA CYS A 81 -7.51 8.68 -10.76
C CYS A 81 -8.56 7.75 -11.43
N PRO A 82 -9.62 8.31 -12.06
CA PRO A 82 -10.66 7.49 -12.69
C PRO A 82 -10.14 6.58 -13.82
N GLU A 83 -9.13 7.01 -14.55
CA GLU A 83 -8.60 6.26 -15.69
C GLU A 83 -7.78 5.04 -15.23
N THR A 84 -6.89 5.21 -14.25
CA THR A 84 -6.13 4.08 -13.66
C THR A 84 -7.06 3.12 -12.93
N TYR A 85 -8.04 3.63 -12.19
CA TYR A 85 -9.09 2.83 -11.56
C TYR A 85 -9.84 1.95 -12.56
N LYS A 86 -10.37 2.55 -13.65
CA LYS A 86 -11.10 1.80 -14.70
C LYS A 86 -10.21 0.73 -15.31
N PHE A 87 -8.97 1.09 -15.65
CA PHE A 87 -8.00 0.16 -16.22
C PHE A 87 -7.75 -1.03 -15.28
N ALA A 88 -7.41 -0.77 -14.01
CA ALA A 88 -7.16 -1.82 -13.04
C ALA A 88 -8.37 -2.75 -12.89
N LYS A 89 -9.57 -2.19 -12.69
CA LYS A 89 -10.81 -2.96 -12.54
C LYS A 89 -11.09 -3.87 -13.74
N GLN A 90 -10.87 -3.36 -14.98
CA GLN A 90 -11.03 -4.15 -16.20
C GLN A 90 -10.01 -5.30 -16.28
N GLU A 91 -8.75 -5.04 -15.92
CA GLU A 91 -7.70 -6.05 -15.92
C GLU A 91 -7.98 -7.19 -14.93
N PHE A 92 -8.54 -6.88 -13.78
CA PHE A 92 -8.95 -7.88 -12.78
C PHE A 92 -10.17 -8.69 -13.28
N ALA A 93 -11.15 -8.04 -13.89
CA ALA A 93 -12.30 -8.71 -14.50
C ALA A 93 -11.87 -9.68 -15.61
N LYS A 94 -10.97 -9.26 -16.52
CA LYS A 94 -10.40 -10.13 -17.57
C LYS A 94 -9.71 -11.38 -16.99
N ARG A 95 -9.09 -11.26 -15.82
CA ARG A 95 -8.38 -12.35 -15.13
C ARG A 95 -9.27 -13.15 -14.19
N LYS A 96 -10.56 -12.81 -14.09
CA LYS A 96 -11.53 -13.45 -13.20
C LYS A 96 -11.11 -13.42 -11.72
N ILE A 97 -10.44 -12.33 -11.28
CA ILE A 97 -10.06 -12.11 -9.89
C ILE A 97 -11.22 -11.38 -9.22
N GLY A 98 -11.93 -12.09 -8.32
CA GLY A 98 -13.19 -11.61 -7.72
C GLY A 98 -13.11 -11.22 -6.25
N ASN A 99 -11.97 -11.39 -5.59
CA ASN A 99 -11.76 -11.09 -4.16
C ASN A 99 -11.25 -9.67 -3.90
N VAL A 100 -11.48 -8.74 -4.84
CA VAL A 100 -11.04 -7.35 -4.76
C VAL A 100 -12.22 -6.39 -4.89
N THR A 101 -12.36 -5.50 -3.91
CA THR A 101 -13.29 -4.36 -3.95
C THR A 101 -12.53 -3.12 -4.38
N PHE A 102 -12.94 -2.52 -5.50
CA PHE A 102 -12.34 -1.30 -6.04
C PHE A 102 -13.17 -0.09 -5.66
N ILE A 103 -12.53 0.94 -5.08
CA ILE A 103 -13.13 2.23 -4.74
C ILE A 103 -12.43 3.32 -5.58
N ASN A 104 -13.20 4.14 -6.31
CA ASN A 104 -12.67 5.30 -6.99
C ASN A 104 -12.95 6.54 -6.14
N ASP A 105 -11.97 6.95 -5.36
CA ASP A 105 -12.06 8.11 -4.48
C ASP A 105 -10.66 8.65 -4.16
N ASN A 106 -10.54 9.94 -3.85
CA ASN A 106 -9.33 10.45 -3.24
C ASN A 106 -9.32 10.13 -1.73
N PHE A 107 -8.14 10.03 -1.14
CA PHE A 107 -8.01 9.55 0.24
C PHE A 107 -8.62 10.50 1.27
N ASP A 108 -8.59 11.80 1.03
CA ASP A 108 -9.16 12.78 1.96
C ASP A 108 -10.69 12.64 2.01
N HIS A 109 -11.35 12.59 0.86
CA HIS A 109 -12.78 12.36 0.79
C HIS A 109 -13.18 10.95 1.31
N LEU A 110 -12.40 9.93 1.00
CA LEU A 110 -12.60 8.57 1.51
C LEU A 110 -12.68 8.55 3.04
N PHE A 111 -11.75 9.24 3.71
CA PHE A 111 -11.68 9.27 5.17
C PHE A 111 -12.74 10.17 5.81
N ASP A 112 -13.21 11.18 5.11
CA ASP A 112 -14.32 12.04 5.54
C ASP A 112 -15.69 11.38 5.29
N SER A 113 -15.74 10.40 4.39
CA SER A 113 -16.94 9.64 4.05
C SER A 113 -17.19 8.47 5.02
N ASN A 114 -18.37 7.86 4.90
CA ASN A 114 -18.70 6.65 5.64
C ASN A 114 -18.33 5.34 4.90
N THR A 115 -17.60 5.43 3.78
CA THR A 115 -17.34 4.30 2.88
C THR A 115 -16.61 3.14 3.57
N LEU A 116 -15.65 3.43 4.45
CA LEU A 116 -14.90 2.42 5.21
C LEU A 116 -15.34 2.35 6.69
N LYS A 117 -16.46 2.99 7.06
CA LYS A 117 -16.91 3.05 8.46
C LYS A 117 -17.07 1.66 9.07
N GLY A 118 -16.45 1.46 10.23
CA GLY A 118 -16.50 0.20 10.99
C GLY A 118 -15.65 -0.94 10.41
N GLN A 119 -15.04 -0.76 9.25
CA GLN A 119 -14.17 -1.79 8.68
C GLN A 119 -12.79 -1.76 9.35
N LYS A 120 -12.28 -2.95 9.67
CA LYS A 120 -10.94 -3.18 10.20
C LYS A 120 -10.18 -4.09 9.26
N PHE A 121 -8.86 -3.89 9.18
CA PHE A 121 -8.01 -4.62 8.25
C PHE A 121 -6.80 -5.21 8.97
N ASP A 122 -6.43 -6.43 8.58
CA ASP A 122 -5.26 -7.15 9.08
C ASP A 122 -3.97 -6.60 8.45
N LEU A 123 -4.03 -6.21 7.16
CA LEU A 123 -2.94 -5.61 6.42
C LEU A 123 -3.40 -4.29 5.79
N ILE A 124 -2.59 -3.25 5.94
CA ILE A 124 -2.86 -1.95 5.33
C ILE A 124 -1.61 -1.46 4.61
N LEU A 125 -1.75 -1.22 3.30
CA LEU A 125 -0.69 -0.66 2.46
C LEU A 125 -1.00 0.80 2.16
N ILE A 126 -0.07 1.70 2.52
CA ILE A 126 -0.11 3.13 2.18
C ILE A 126 0.89 3.36 1.05
N ASP A 127 0.38 3.47 -0.18
CA ASP A 127 1.15 3.64 -1.42
C ASP A 127 0.57 4.77 -2.27
N GLY A 128 0.59 5.99 -1.72
CA GLY A 128 0.13 7.15 -2.46
C GLY A 128 0.31 8.46 -1.71
N ASN A 129 0.37 9.56 -2.45
CA ASN A 129 0.58 10.92 -1.95
C ASN A 129 1.80 11.02 -1.02
N HIS A 130 2.98 10.73 -1.58
CA HIS A 130 4.24 10.60 -0.86
C HIS A 130 4.77 11.97 -0.35
N THR A 131 3.97 12.66 0.47
CA THR A 131 4.37 13.87 1.21
C THR A 131 4.33 13.57 2.72
N TYR A 132 5.10 14.34 3.49
CA TYR A 132 5.16 14.19 4.94
C TYR A 132 3.79 14.33 5.60
N GLU A 133 3.07 15.42 5.30
CA GLU A 133 1.79 15.75 5.90
C GLU A 133 0.71 14.72 5.55
N ALA A 134 0.62 14.33 4.28
CA ALA A 134 -0.38 13.37 3.84
C ALA A 134 -0.12 11.98 4.44
N THR A 135 1.12 11.53 4.44
CA THR A 135 1.49 10.21 5.00
C THR A 135 1.15 10.12 6.48
N LEU A 136 1.46 11.17 7.27
CA LEU A 136 1.09 11.22 8.69
C LEU A 136 -0.42 11.29 8.90
N LYS A 137 -1.13 12.11 8.11
CA LYS A 137 -2.60 12.22 8.17
C LYS A 137 -3.25 10.86 7.93
N TYR A 138 -2.85 10.17 6.88
CA TYR A 138 -3.41 8.87 6.52
C TYR A 138 -3.05 7.80 7.55
N PHE A 139 -1.81 7.75 8.00
CA PHE A 139 -1.39 6.84 9.05
C PHE A 139 -2.19 7.02 10.33
N ASN A 140 -2.32 8.25 10.84
CA ASN A 140 -3.05 8.54 12.06
C ASN A 140 -4.54 8.17 11.94
N HIS A 141 -5.15 8.46 10.79
CA HIS A 141 -6.54 8.07 10.53
C HIS A 141 -6.72 6.55 10.54
N ILE A 142 -5.82 5.83 9.86
CA ILE A 142 -5.81 4.38 9.77
C ILE A 142 -5.66 3.72 11.13
N VAL A 143 -4.67 4.14 11.92
CA VAL A 143 -4.44 3.56 13.25
C VAL A 143 -5.65 3.74 14.14
N LYS A 144 -6.28 4.91 14.11
CA LYS A 144 -7.46 5.22 14.93
C LYS A 144 -8.70 4.46 14.50
N ASN A 145 -8.95 4.33 13.18
CA ASN A 145 -10.25 3.92 12.67
C ASN A 145 -10.27 2.56 12.00
N HIS A 146 -9.14 2.07 11.46
CA HIS A 146 -9.10 0.90 10.57
C HIS A 146 -8.17 -0.21 11.01
N CYS A 147 -7.36 -0.03 12.05
CA CYS A 147 -6.62 -1.12 12.69
C CYS A 147 -7.52 -1.93 13.62
N GLY A 148 -7.39 -3.26 13.54
CA GLY A 148 -7.96 -4.21 14.50
C GLY A 148 -7.10 -4.33 15.76
N GLN A 149 -7.31 -5.41 16.53
CA GLN A 149 -6.43 -5.76 17.65
C GLN A 149 -5.00 -6.04 17.19
N LYS A 150 -4.87 -6.65 16.03
CA LYS A 150 -3.61 -6.86 15.32
C LYS A 150 -3.76 -6.34 13.90
N SER A 151 -2.81 -5.54 13.46
CA SER A 151 -2.74 -5.04 12.09
C SER A 151 -1.31 -4.83 11.66
N ILE A 152 -0.99 -5.14 10.42
CA ILE A 152 0.31 -4.88 9.83
C ILE A 152 0.13 -3.69 8.89
N ILE A 153 0.94 -2.65 9.08
CA ILE A 153 0.91 -1.44 8.26
C ILE A 153 2.20 -1.38 7.45
N VAL A 154 2.05 -1.31 6.14
CA VAL A 154 3.15 -1.15 5.19
C VAL A 154 3.08 0.24 4.58
N ILE A 155 4.19 0.98 4.60
CA ILE A 155 4.30 2.30 3.99
C ILE A 155 5.31 2.20 2.87
N ASP A 156 4.90 2.51 1.63
CA ASP A 156 5.80 2.50 0.48
C ASP A 156 6.64 3.78 0.40
N ASP A 157 7.75 3.68 -0.32
CA ASP A 157 8.64 4.79 -0.66
C ASP A 157 9.19 5.60 0.53
N ILE A 158 9.41 4.96 1.71
CA ILE A 158 9.87 5.63 2.95
C ILE A 158 11.20 6.36 2.82
N ASN A 159 12.01 6.06 1.82
CA ASN A 159 13.29 6.72 1.52
C ASN A 159 13.31 7.45 0.17
N TRP A 160 12.14 7.63 -0.47
CA TRP A 160 12.06 8.29 -1.77
C TRP A 160 12.41 9.79 -1.72
N SER A 161 12.09 10.44 -0.59
CA SER A 161 12.37 11.87 -0.35
C SER A 161 12.73 12.12 1.11
N ARG A 162 13.28 13.32 1.40
CA ARG A 162 13.50 13.76 2.80
C ARG A 162 12.20 13.80 3.60
N ASP A 163 11.10 14.18 2.96
CA ASP A 163 9.78 14.23 3.59
C ASP A 163 9.26 12.86 3.96
N MET A 164 9.38 11.87 3.07
CA MET A 164 8.99 10.50 3.35
C MET A 164 9.87 9.87 4.46
N PHE A 165 11.17 10.16 4.45
CA PHE A 165 12.07 9.70 5.51
C PHE A 165 11.70 10.31 6.87
N ARG A 166 11.35 11.61 6.92
CA ARG A 166 10.86 12.26 8.15
C ARG A 166 9.54 11.64 8.61
N ALA A 167 8.59 11.43 7.68
CA ALA A 167 7.32 10.78 7.98
C ALA A 167 7.53 9.39 8.60
N TRP A 168 8.38 8.56 8.00
CA TRP A 168 8.71 7.24 8.53
C TRP A 168 9.33 7.30 9.93
N LYS A 169 10.28 8.24 10.17
CA LYS A 169 10.87 8.43 11.50
C LYS A 169 9.83 8.81 12.55
N GLU A 170 8.94 9.74 12.24
CA GLU A 170 7.90 10.17 13.15
C GLU A 170 6.90 9.05 13.42
N ILE A 171 6.38 8.38 12.39
CA ILE A 171 5.52 7.21 12.52
C ILE A 171 6.17 6.15 13.42
N SER A 172 7.46 5.89 13.20
CA SER A 172 8.23 4.95 14.02
C SER A 172 8.30 5.36 15.50
N SER A 173 8.33 6.65 15.80
CA SER A 173 8.34 7.17 17.17
C SER A 173 6.96 7.14 17.83
N LEU A 174 5.89 7.27 17.05
CA LEU A 174 4.51 7.18 17.55
C LEU A 174 4.12 5.76 18.00
N MET A 175 4.86 4.74 17.52
CA MET A 175 4.58 3.32 17.79
C MET A 175 5.76 2.63 18.48
N PRO A 176 6.21 3.10 19.67
CA PRO A 176 7.48 2.66 20.29
C PRO A 176 7.48 1.17 20.66
N ASN A 177 6.32 0.59 20.93
CA ASN A 177 6.17 -0.81 21.34
C ASN A 177 5.89 -1.76 20.18
N SER A 178 5.82 -1.26 18.94
CA SER A 178 5.59 -2.08 17.75
C SER A 178 6.92 -2.54 17.15
N LEU A 179 6.97 -3.79 16.67
CA LEU A 179 8.08 -4.21 15.81
C LEU A 179 8.03 -3.38 14.52
N ARG A 180 9.19 -2.85 14.13
CA ARG A 180 9.37 -2.03 12.93
C ARG A 180 10.48 -2.62 12.08
N ILE A 181 10.19 -2.80 10.81
CA ILE A 181 11.16 -3.29 9.83
C ILE A 181 11.32 -2.23 8.76
N ASN A 182 12.56 -1.83 8.49
CA ASN A 182 12.92 -0.93 7.39
C ASN A 182 13.62 -1.74 6.31
N LEU A 183 12.97 -1.89 5.15
CA LEU A 183 13.52 -2.58 3.98
C LEU A 183 13.97 -1.60 2.90
N PHE A 184 14.46 -0.43 3.29
CA PHE A 184 14.91 0.66 2.45
C PHE A 184 13.75 1.35 1.68
N ARG A 185 13.03 0.63 0.84
CA ARG A 185 11.88 1.18 0.11
C ARG A 185 10.62 1.19 0.96
N ILE A 186 10.31 0.08 1.62
CA ILE A 186 9.11 -0.06 2.43
C ILE A 186 9.43 -0.10 3.92
N GLY A 187 8.58 0.55 4.71
CA GLY A 187 8.54 0.42 6.16
C GLY A 187 7.37 -0.45 6.59
N ILE A 188 7.60 -1.36 7.53
CA ILE A 188 6.58 -2.30 8.02
C ILE A 188 6.44 -2.11 9.53
N LEU A 189 5.19 -1.99 10.01
CA LEU A 189 4.83 -1.86 11.42
C LEU A 189 3.87 -2.97 11.82
N PHE A 190 4.16 -3.65 12.92
CA PHE A 190 3.32 -4.71 13.47
C PHE A 190 2.57 -4.17 14.70
N ASN A 191 1.39 -3.61 14.47
CA ASN A 191 0.55 -3.06 15.53
C ASN A 191 -0.21 -4.17 16.28
N GLY A 192 -0.13 -4.19 17.62
CA GLY A 192 -0.82 -5.15 18.46
C GLY A 192 -0.22 -6.56 18.48
N TYR A 193 0.89 -6.78 17.80
CA TYR A 193 1.65 -8.03 17.88
C TYR A 193 2.60 -7.99 19.07
N ASN A 194 2.68 -9.12 19.80
CA ASN A 194 3.64 -9.30 20.88
C ASN A 194 4.74 -10.25 20.40
N PHE A 195 5.89 -9.68 20.06
CA PHE A 195 7.07 -10.46 19.71
C PHE A 195 7.98 -10.62 20.94
N PRO A 196 8.69 -11.75 21.07
CA PRO A 196 9.69 -11.90 22.10
C PRO A 196 10.71 -10.75 22.03
N LYS A 197 11.10 -10.21 23.19
CA LYS A 197 12.06 -9.09 23.25
C LYS A 197 13.52 -9.48 22.95
N GLU A 198 13.76 -10.70 22.51
CA GLU A 198 15.06 -11.13 22.01
C GLU A 198 15.34 -10.36 20.72
N GLU A 199 16.47 -9.67 20.67
CA GLU A 199 16.85 -8.72 19.63
C GLU A 199 16.65 -9.29 18.22
N ILE A 200 15.62 -8.82 17.53
CA ILE A 200 15.51 -8.97 16.09
C ILE A 200 16.06 -7.69 15.47
N ALA A 201 17.37 -7.53 15.45
CA ALA A 201 18.03 -6.55 14.60
C ALA A 201 18.20 -7.18 13.21
N ALA A 202 17.21 -7.03 12.35
CA ALA A 202 17.35 -7.35 10.94
C ALA A 202 17.54 -6.04 10.16
N GLU A 203 18.77 -5.66 9.90
CA GLU A 203 19.12 -4.60 8.96
C GLU A 203 19.41 -5.24 7.61
N ILE A 204 18.53 -5.04 6.63
CA ILE A 204 18.78 -5.43 5.25
C ILE A 204 19.38 -4.22 4.54
N TYR A 205 20.70 -4.18 4.47
CA TYR A 205 21.40 -3.22 3.62
C TYR A 205 21.29 -3.64 2.15
N LYS A 206 21.05 -2.68 1.27
CA LYS A 206 21.28 -2.87 -0.15
C LYS A 206 22.80 -2.93 -0.30
N GLU A 207 23.36 -4.11 -0.55
CA GLU A 207 24.74 -4.19 -1.01
C GLU A 207 24.85 -3.33 -2.28
N GLY A 208 25.78 -2.38 -2.24
CA GLY A 208 25.99 -1.43 -3.31
C GLY A 208 26.34 -2.13 -4.62
N PHE A 209 25.75 -1.67 -5.68
CA PHE A 209 26.22 -1.83 -7.05
C PHE A 209 26.88 -0.53 -7.49
#